data_415177435be8e39819011a6158381315
#
_entry.id   415177435be8e39819011a6158381315
#
_cell.length_a   1.000
_cell.length_b   1.000
_cell.length_c   1.000
_cell.angle_alpha   90.00
_cell.angle_beta   90.00
_cell.angle_gamma   90.00
#
_symmetry.space_group_name_H-M   'P 1'
#
loop_
_entity.id
_entity.type
_entity.pdbx_description
1 polymer ?
#
loop_
_entity_poly.entity_id
_entity_poly.type
_entity_poly.pdbx_seq_one_letter_code
_entity_poly.pdbx_strand_id
1 'polypeptide(L)'
;MHSTRVRIVGEEYTIRSDVPPEHTKAIAAHVDAAIRRVLESPAITDPGKAAILAAMSITDELFRERAAQEALAAEMRRLSGELRRWLPPGKRGETAG
;
A
#
# COMPACT_ATOMS: atom_id res chain seq x y z
N MET A 1 3.98 19.34 -13.73
CA MET A 1 5.01 18.43 -13.25
C MET A 1 5.72 19.03 -12.05
N HIS A 2 5.94 18.22 -11.03
CA HIS A 2 6.60 18.65 -9.80
C HIS A 2 8.02 18.15 -9.72
N SER A 3 8.90 18.92 -9.11
CA SER A 3 10.26 18.51 -8.82
C SER A 3 10.41 18.52 -7.31
N THR A 4 10.67 17.36 -6.73
CA THR A 4 10.70 17.19 -5.27
C THR A 4 12.03 16.59 -4.84
N ARG A 5 12.66 17.21 -3.86
CA ARG A 5 13.87 16.67 -3.26
C ARG A 5 13.50 15.72 -2.13
N VAL A 6 14.10 14.55 -2.17
CA VAL A 6 13.91 13.54 -1.13
C VAL A 6 15.26 13.01 -0.68
N ARG A 7 15.33 12.51 0.55
CA ARG A 7 16.54 11.89 1.07
C ARG A 7 16.23 10.46 1.44
N ILE A 8 17.01 9.55 0.86
CA ILE A 8 16.85 8.12 1.11
C ILE A 8 18.20 7.55 1.52
N VAL A 9 18.29 7.02 2.72
CA VAL A 9 19.52 6.47 3.32
C VAL A 9 20.68 7.44 3.18
N GLY A 10 20.41 8.71 3.55
CA GLY A 10 21.42 9.76 3.57
C GLY A 10 21.76 10.41 2.25
N GLU A 11 21.22 9.93 1.14
CA GLU A 11 21.47 10.51 -0.17
C GLU A 11 20.28 11.29 -0.69
N GLU A 12 20.55 12.42 -1.31
CA GLU A 12 19.51 13.26 -1.91
C GLU A 12 19.22 12.85 -3.32
N TYR A 13 17.93 12.84 -3.63
CA TYR A 13 17.43 12.59 -5.00
C TYR A 13 16.42 13.65 -5.35
N THR A 14 16.42 14.06 -6.61
CA THR A 14 15.41 14.96 -7.14
C THR A 14 14.46 14.13 -8.01
N ILE A 15 13.21 14.06 -7.60
CA ILE A 15 12.20 13.27 -8.29
C ILE A 15 11.28 14.20 -9.07
N ARG A 16 11.14 13.94 -10.35
CA ARG A 16 10.23 14.69 -11.23
C ARG A 16 9.02 13.82 -11.53
N SER A 17 7.85 14.32 -11.21
CA SER A 17 6.64 13.52 -11.30
C SER A 17 5.41 14.42 -11.26
N ASP A 18 4.27 13.88 -11.71
CA ASP A 18 2.98 14.54 -11.59
C ASP A 18 2.38 14.35 -10.18
N VAL A 19 3.02 13.52 -9.38
CA VAL A 19 2.61 13.26 -8.02
C VAL A 19 2.86 14.51 -7.16
N PRO A 20 1.92 14.92 -6.31
CA PRO A 20 2.13 16.06 -5.41
C PRO A 20 3.36 15.87 -4.53
N PRO A 21 4.13 16.94 -4.25
CA PRO A 21 5.34 16.84 -3.44
C PRO A 21 5.17 16.17 -2.09
N GLU A 22 4.07 16.42 -1.40
CA GLU A 22 3.83 15.80 -0.09
C GLU A 22 3.69 14.28 -0.20
N HIS A 23 3.05 13.82 -1.27
CA HIS A 23 2.91 12.39 -1.50
C HIS A 23 4.26 11.76 -1.87
N THR A 24 5.05 12.44 -2.71
CA THR A 24 6.39 11.97 -3.06
C THR A 24 7.28 11.86 -1.83
N LYS A 25 7.22 12.83 -0.93
CA LYS A 25 7.97 12.79 0.32
C LYS A 25 7.55 11.63 1.21
N ALA A 26 6.26 11.35 1.27
CA ALA A 26 5.73 10.23 2.05
C ALA A 26 6.23 8.89 1.49
N ILE A 27 6.21 8.75 0.16
CA ILE A 27 6.75 7.56 -0.50
C ILE A 27 8.23 7.39 -0.18
N ALA A 28 9.01 8.46 -0.31
CA ALA A 28 10.45 8.41 -0.03
C ALA A 28 10.73 8.04 1.43
N ALA A 29 9.95 8.55 2.36
CA ALA A 29 10.10 8.21 3.77
C ALA A 29 9.82 6.73 4.02
N HIS A 30 8.83 6.18 3.35
CA HIS A 30 8.49 4.76 3.46
C HIS A 30 9.62 3.87 2.91
N VAL A 31 10.17 4.24 1.76
CA VAL A 31 11.30 3.53 1.15
C VAL A 31 12.53 3.61 2.05
N ASP A 32 12.84 4.80 2.56
CA ASP A 32 13.96 5.01 3.48
C ASP A 32 13.86 4.09 4.70
N ALA A 33 12.68 4.05 5.32
CA ALA A 33 12.45 3.22 6.50
C ALA A 33 12.60 1.72 6.17
N ALA A 34 12.11 1.29 5.02
CA ALA A 34 12.21 -0.11 4.60
C ALA A 34 13.67 -0.52 4.38
N ILE A 35 14.45 0.32 3.71
CA ILE A 35 15.87 0.04 3.49
C ILE A 35 16.64 0.02 4.81
N ARG A 36 16.39 0.98 5.70
CA ARG A 36 17.04 1.02 7.01
C ARG A 36 16.75 -0.21 7.84
N ARG A 37 15.52 -0.71 7.75
CA ARG A 37 15.15 -1.94 8.47
C ARG A 37 15.93 -3.15 7.97
N VAL A 38 16.14 -3.26 6.66
CA VAL A 38 16.94 -4.33 6.08
C VAL A 38 18.40 -4.21 6.54
N LEU A 39 18.93 -2.98 6.60
CA LEU A 39 20.29 -2.72 7.00
C LEU A 39 20.56 -2.97 8.50
N GLU A 40 19.52 -3.16 9.30
CA GLU A 40 19.67 -3.56 10.70
C GLU A 40 20.28 -4.96 10.82
N SER A 41 20.13 -5.79 9.78
CA SER A 41 20.77 -7.11 9.79
C SER A 41 22.27 -6.97 9.50
N PRO A 42 23.13 -7.49 10.38
CA PRO A 42 24.58 -7.41 10.16
C PRO A 42 25.06 -8.15 8.92
N ALA A 43 24.26 -9.09 8.44
CA ALA A 43 24.60 -9.88 7.25
C ALA A 43 24.45 -9.10 5.96
N ILE A 44 23.74 -7.96 5.99
CA ILE A 44 23.45 -7.17 4.80
C ILE A 44 24.19 -5.84 4.90
N THR A 45 25.28 -5.73 4.14
CA THR A 45 26.10 -4.53 4.13
C THR A 45 26.07 -3.80 2.79
N ASP A 46 25.66 -4.48 1.73
CA ASP A 46 25.59 -3.90 0.39
C ASP A 46 24.29 -3.11 0.21
N PRO A 47 24.37 -1.79 -0.03
CA PRO A 47 23.16 -0.98 -0.23
C PRO A 47 22.28 -1.43 -1.39
N GLY A 48 22.90 -1.95 -2.45
CA GLY A 48 22.14 -2.47 -3.60
C GLY A 48 21.26 -3.66 -3.22
N LYS A 49 21.81 -4.60 -2.47
CA LYS A 49 21.04 -5.74 -1.97
C LYS A 49 19.96 -5.30 -1.00
N ALA A 50 20.30 -4.35 -0.13
CA ALA A 50 19.33 -3.81 0.82
C ALA A 50 18.13 -3.19 0.10
N ALA A 51 18.38 -2.44 -0.99
CA ALA A 51 17.31 -1.82 -1.78
C ALA A 51 16.41 -2.87 -2.43
N ILE A 52 16.98 -3.95 -2.95
CA ILE A 52 16.22 -5.04 -3.56
C ILE A 52 15.34 -5.73 -2.52
N LEU A 53 15.90 -6.04 -1.37
CA LEU A 53 15.17 -6.69 -0.29
C LEU A 53 14.06 -5.79 0.26
N ALA A 54 14.33 -4.48 0.35
CA ALA A 54 13.33 -3.51 0.76
C ALA A 54 12.19 -3.45 -0.25
N ALA A 55 12.50 -3.46 -1.56
CA ALA A 55 11.49 -3.48 -2.60
C ALA A 55 10.61 -4.73 -2.50
N MET A 56 11.21 -5.89 -2.22
CA MET A 56 10.46 -7.13 -2.02
C MET A 56 9.55 -7.04 -0.80
N SER A 57 10.05 -6.46 0.29
CA SER A 57 9.27 -6.29 1.51
C SER A 57 8.06 -5.38 1.29
N ILE A 58 8.27 -4.26 0.60
CA ILE A 58 7.20 -3.31 0.28
C ILE A 58 6.16 -3.98 -0.63
N THR A 59 6.61 -4.74 -1.62
CA THR A 59 5.71 -5.45 -2.53
C THR A 59 4.92 -6.52 -1.80
N ASP A 60 5.54 -7.25 -0.87
CA ASP A 60 4.85 -8.23 -0.05
C ASP A 60 3.75 -7.57 0.79
N GLU A 61 4.05 -6.43 1.41
CA GLU A 61 3.05 -5.67 2.16
C GLU A 61 1.87 -5.28 1.27
N LEU A 62 2.15 -4.83 0.04
CA LEU A 62 1.12 -4.45 -0.91
C LEU A 62 0.23 -5.63 -1.27
N PHE A 63 0.81 -6.79 -1.52
CA PHE A 63 0.05 -7.99 -1.88
C PHE A 63 -0.81 -8.47 -0.71
N ARG A 64 -0.28 -8.43 0.50
CA ARG A 64 -1.04 -8.78 1.70
C ARG A 64 -2.21 -7.86 1.93
N GLU A 65 -2.00 -6.57 1.71
CA GLU A 65 -3.05 -5.57 1.87
C GLU A 65 -4.16 -5.76 0.84
N ARG A 66 -3.79 -6.05 -0.41
CA ARG A 66 -4.76 -6.34 -1.47
C ARG A 66 -5.58 -7.60 -1.14
N ALA A 67 -4.92 -8.64 -0.66
CA ALA A 67 -5.60 -9.88 -0.27
C ALA A 67 -6.59 -9.62 0.88
N ALA A 68 -6.19 -8.80 1.85
CA ALA A 68 -7.06 -8.44 2.97
C ALA A 68 -8.28 -7.65 2.49
N GLN A 69 -8.08 -6.72 1.55
CA GLN A 69 -9.18 -5.94 0.98
C GLN A 69 -10.14 -6.82 0.20
N GLU A 70 -9.63 -7.78 -0.57
CA GLU A 70 -10.45 -8.72 -1.31
C GLU A 70 -11.26 -9.62 -0.37
N ALA A 71 -10.64 -10.09 0.71
CA ALA A 71 -11.33 -10.89 1.71
C ALA A 71 -12.43 -10.10 2.39
N LEU A 72 -12.16 -8.84 2.73
CA LEU A 72 -13.16 -7.96 3.33
C LEU A 72 -14.31 -7.70 2.38
N ALA A 73 -14.01 -7.41 1.11
CA ALA A 73 -15.03 -7.18 0.11
C ALA A 73 -15.91 -8.41 -0.10
N ALA A 74 -15.32 -9.60 -0.11
CA ALA A 74 -16.06 -10.85 -0.23
C ALA A 74 -16.96 -11.05 0.98
N GLU A 75 -16.48 -10.77 2.18
CA GLU A 75 -17.24 -10.88 3.41
C GLU A 75 -18.42 -9.91 3.41
N MET A 76 -18.19 -8.68 2.97
CA MET A 76 -19.26 -7.70 2.88
C MET A 76 -20.32 -8.10 1.87
N ARG A 77 -19.94 -8.68 0.74
CA ARG A 77 -20.91 -9.20 -0.23
C ARG A 77 -21.73 -10.34 0.35
N ARG A 78 -21.07 -11.21 1.12
CA ARG A 78 -21.76 -12.33 1.78
C ARG A 78 -22.78 -11.82 2.79
N LEU A 79 -22.37 -10.87 3.64
CA LEU A 79 -23.26 -10.28 4.63
C LEU A 79 -24.44 -9.54 3.98
N SER A 80 -24.15 -8.81 2.91
CA SER A 80 -25.20 -8.10 2.17
C SER A 80 -26.20 -9.08 1.59
N GLY A 81 -25.75 -10.21 1.07
CA GLY A 81 -26.63 -11.26 0.57
C GLY A 81 -27.50 -11.86 1.67
N GLU A 82 -26.93 -12.08 2.86
CA GLU A 82 -27.69 -12.58 3.99
C GLU A 82 -28.74 -11.58 4.47
N LEU A 83 -28.39 -10.31 4.54
CA LEU A 83 -29.34 -9.28 4.92
C LEU A 83 -30.54 -9.25 3.99
N ARG A 84 -30.32 -9.42 2.70
CA ARG A 84 -31.41 -9.45 1.70
C ARG A 84 -32.42 -10.55 1.99
N ARG A 85 -31.96 -11.68 2.50
CA ARG A 85 -32.86 -12.79 2.83
C ARG A 85 -33.81 -12.45 3.97
N TRP A 86 -33.41 -11.52 4.82
CA TRP A 86 -34.22 -11.11 5.97
C TRP A 86 -35.10 -9.89 5.66
N LEU A 87 -34.95 -9.27 4.50
CA LEU A 87 -35.75 -8.12 4.12
C LEU A 87 -37.08 -8.58 3.52
N PRO A 88 -38.20 -7.86 3.80
CA PRO A 88 -39.48 -8.14 3.17
C PRO A 88 -39.36 -7.98 1.65
N PRO A 89 -40.12 -8.78 0.85
CA PRO A 89 -40.04 -8.69 -0.60
C PRO A 89 -40.29 -7.30 -1.21
N GLY A 90 -41.22 -6.55 -0.64
CA GLY A 90 -41.49 -5.18 -1.09
C GLY A 90 -40.27 -4.26 -0.91
N LYS A 91 -39.57 -4.40 0.19
CA LYS A 91 -38.35 -3.60 0.45
C LYS A 91 -37.22 -3.96 -0.50
N ARG A 92 -37.13 -5.21 -0.91
CA ARG A 92 -36.13 -5.63 -1.89
C ARG A 92 -36.35 -4.96 -3.22
N GLY A 93 -37.59 -4.83 -3.63
CA GLY A 93 -37.92 -4.16 -4.88
C GLY A 93 -37.54 -2.68 -4.85
N GLU A 94 -37.74 -2.03 -3.72
CA GLU A 94 -37.41 -0.64 -3.55
C GLU A 94 -35.90 -0.43 -3.57
N THR A 95 -35.13 -1.34 -2.97
CA THR A 95 -33.67 -1.20 -2.90
C THR A 95 -32.98 -1.56 -4.21
N ALA A 96 -33.66 -2.29 -5.07
CA ALA A 96 -33.13 -2.66 -6.38
C ALA A 96 -33.25 -1.55 -7.42
N GLY A 97 -34.03 -0.54 -7.14
CA GLY A 97 -34.24 0.59 -8.03
C GLY A 97 -33.18 1.61 -8.09
#